data_d3e75bcd213be1086521f047146ab36c
#
_entry.id   d3e75bcd213be1086521f047146ab36c
#
_cell.length_a   1.000
_cell.length_b   1.000
_cell.length_c   1.000
_cell.angle_alpha   90.00
_cell.angle_beta   90.00
_cell.angle_gamma   90.00
#
_symmetry.space_group_name_H-M   'P 1'
#
loop_
_entity.id
_entity.type
_entity.pdbx_description
1 polymer ?
#
loop_
_entity_poly.entity_id
_entity_poly.type
_entity_poly.pdbx_seq_one_letter_code
_entity_poly.pdbx_strand_id
1 'polypeptide(L)'
;MTSGVANVRTNFYRCSLIDPPTGWLFNQKSGLLIFFESYKKSVSNNLKVYTHLFYANELGEPAQLKNSRLHSIECACETWDELVSEGWQIVTDKFQ
;
A
#
# COMPACT_ATOMS: atom_id res chain seq x y z
N MET A 1 -1.22 -17.48 23.66
CA MET A 1 -1.56 -17.20 23.16
C MET A 1 -1.33 -17.04 22.54
N THR A 2 -0.83 -17.08 22.47
CA THR A 2 -0.81 -16.59 22.10
C THR A 2 -1.15 -16.23 21.17
N SER A 3 -1.28 -16.61 20.74
CA SER A 3 -1.93 -15.99 19.77
C SER A 3 -1.95 -14.52 19.89
N GLY A 4 -1.60 -13.98 20.91
CA GLY A 4 -1.57 -12.57 21.08
C GLY A 4 -0.70 -11.90 20.05
N VAL A 5 0.29 -12.58 19.59
CA VAL A 5 1.17 -12.00 18.61
C VAL A 5 0.44 -11.68 17.32
N ALA A 6 -0.36 -12.61 16.86
CA ALA A 6 -1.08 -12.37 15.64
C ALA A 6 -2.05 -11.22 15.81
N ASN A 7 -2.66 -11.13 16.97
CA ASN A 7 -3.60 -10.05 17.18
C ASN A 7 -2.92 -8.72 17.18
N VAL A 8 -1.74 -8.69 17.71
CA VAL A 8 -0.99 -7.43 17.75
C VAL A 8 -0.68 -6.99 16.33
N ARG A 9 -0.27 -7.92 15.49
CA ARG A 9 0.00 -7.55 14.12
C ARG A 9 -1.20 -6.98 13.45
N THR A 10 -2.33 -7.59 13.65
CA THR A 10 -3.53 -7.09 13.04
C THR A 10 -3.80 -5.67 13.46
N ASN A 11 -3.55 -5.37 14.70
CA ASN A 11 -3.82 -4.02 15.18
C ASN A 11 -2.93 -3.00 14.56
N PHE A 12 -1.78 -3.39 14.09
CA PHE A 12 -0.87 -2.45 13.50
C PHE A 12 -1.34 -1.94 12.19
N TYR A 13 -2.15 -2.68 11.51
CA TYR A 13 -2.36 -2.38 10.14
C TYR A 13 -3.47 -1.45 9.92
N ARG A 14 -3.73 -0.67 10.61
CA ARG A 14 -4.57 0.42 10.36
C ARG A 14 -5.44 0.32 9.14
N CYS A 15 -5.44 -0.75 8.46
CA CYS A 15 -6.28 -0.90 7.30
C CYS A 15 -7.70 -1.08 7.73
N SER A 16 -8.54 -0.17 7.39
CA SER A 16 -9.93 -0.28 7.70
C SER A 16 -10.72 0.10 6.47
N LEU A 17 -11.96 -0.30 6.44
CA LEU A 17 -12.80 0.01 5.30
C LEU A 17 -13.13 1.49 5.24
N ILE A 18 -13.00 2.17 6.35
CA ILE A 18 -13.28 3.59 6.39
C ILE A 18 -12.08 4.38 5.94
N ASP A 19 -10.90 3.87 6.24
CA ASP A 19 -9.67 4.61 6.03
C ASP A 19 -8.72 3.74 5.22
N PRO A 20 -8.91 3.70 3.91
CA PRO A 20 -8.09 2.82 3.07
C PRO A 20 -6.62 3.23 3.09
N PRO A 21 -5.74 2.29 2.83
CA PRO A 21 -4.31 2.62 2.82
C PRO A 21 -3.99 3.56 1.68
N THR A 22 -3.15 4.52 1.94
CA THR A 22 -2.65 5.44 0.92
C THR A 22 -1.19 5.69 1.17
N GLY A 23 -0.47 5.95 0.10
CA GLY A 23 0.92 6.29 0.23
C GLY A 23 1.81 5.34 -0.51
N TRP A 24 3.09 5.42 -0.22
CA TRP A 24 4.12 4.70 -0.94
C TRP A 24 4.76 3.63 -0.09
N LEU A 25 5.01 2.48 -0.69
CA LEU A 25 5.83 1.44 -0.10
C LEU A 25 7.02 1.18 -1.02
N PHE A 26 8.17 0.94 -0.42
CA PHE A 26 9.41 0.76 -1.16
C PHE A 26 10.04 -0.57 -0.78
N ASN A 27 10.45 -1.33 -1.78
CA ASN A 27 11.20 -2.57 -1.57
C ASN A 27 12.59 -2.37 -2.10
N GLN A 28 13.54 -2.26 -1.20
CA GLN A 28 14.90 -1.97 -1.57
C GLN A 28 15.54 -3.12 -2.33
N LYS A 29 15.18 -4.34 -1.97
CA LYS A 29 15.79 -5.50 -2.60
C LYS A 29 15.43 -5.60 -4.07
N SER A 30 14.19 -5.35 -4.39
CA SER A 30 13.75 -5.48 -5.77
C SER A 30 13.81 -4.17 -6.53
N GLY A 31 13.98 -3.06 -5.83
CA GLY A 31 13.99 -1.77 -6.50
C GLY A 31 12.63 -1.35 -7.01
N LEU A 32 11.59 -1.72 -6.27
CA LEU A 32 10.23 -1.41 -6.67
C LEU A 32 9.58 -0.47 -5.67
N LEU A 33 8.74 0.39 -6.20
CA LEU A 33 7.88 1.28 -5.41
C LEU A 33 6.44 1.01 -5.78
N ILE A 34 5.57 1.05 -4.80
CA ILE A 34 4.15 0.94 -5.09
C ILE A 34 3.43 2.08 -4.40
N PHE A 35 2.54 2.72 -5.14
CA PHE A 35 1.76 3.84 -4.63
C PHE A 35 0.31 3.42 -4.52
N PHE A 36 -0.24 3.57 -3.32
CA PHE A 36 -1.65 3.31 -3.06
C PHE A 36 -2.39 4.63 -3.10
N GLU A 37 -3.30 4.74 -4.03
CA GLU A 37 -4.06 5.96 -4.24
C GLU A 37 -5.53 5.68 -4.03
N SER A 38 -6.09 6.28 -3.01
CA SER A 38 -7.48 6.12 -2.70
C SER A 38 -8.33 6.84 -3.73
N TYR A 39 -9.34 6.18 -4.26
CA TYR A 39 -10.20 6.76 -5.26
C TYR A 39 -11.65 6.66 -4.78
N LYS A 40 -12.29 7.78 -4.66
CA LYS A 40 -13.63 7.84 -4.11
C LYS A 40 -14.56 8.44 -5.13
N LYS A 41 -15.54 7.66 -5.54
CA LYS A 41 -16.54 8.16 -6.45
C LYS A 41 -17.63 8.87 -5.68
N SER A 42 -18.01 10.02 -6.16
CA SER A 42 -18.96 10.83 -5.44
C SER A 42 -20.35 10.23 -5.45
N VAL A 43 -20.67 9.46 -6.46
CA VAL A 43 -22.04 8.94 -6.57
C VAL A 43 -22.20 7.58 -5.96
N SER A 44 -21.15 7.00 -5.49
CA SER A 44 -21.19 5.63 -5.01
C SER A 44 -20.46 5.55 -3.69
N ASN A 45 -20.92 4.67 -2.83
CA ASN A 45 -20.22 4.45 -1.58
C ASN A 45 -19.09 3.48 -1.73
N ASN A 46 -18.87 3.00 -2.92
CA ASN A 46 -17.80 2.04 -3.14
C ASN A 46 -16.48 2.76 -3.25
N LEU A 47 -15.66 2.57 -2.25
CA LEU A 47 -14.32 3.12 -2.28
C LEU A 47 -13.41 2.12 -2.96
N LYS A 48 -12.54 2.63 -3.79
CA LYS A 48 -11.56 1.81 -4.48
C LYS A 48 -10.18 2.37 -4.24
N VAL A 49 -9.19 1.53 -4.43
CA VAL A 49 -7.81 1.94 -4.26
C VAL A 49 -7.06 1.52 -5.51
N TYR A 50 -6.39 2.47 -6.14
CA TYR A 50 -5.48 2.16 -7.22
C TYR A 50 -4.11 1.87 -6.64
N THR A 51 -3.44 0.89 -7.20
CA THR A 51 -2.04 0.69 -6.90
C THR A 51 -1.27 0.89 -8.18
N HIS A 52 -0.18 1.64 -8.09
CA HIS A 52 0.68 1.93 -9.22
C HIS A 52 2.07 1.44 -8.87
N LEU A 53 2.54 0.46 -9.59
CA LEU A 53 3.83 -0.15 -9.32
C LEU A 53 4.88 0.45 -10.24
N PHE A 54 5.96 0.92 -9.66
CA PHE A 54 7.03 1.60 -10.40
C PHE A 54 8.35 0.91 -10.16
N TYR A 55 9.23 1.03 -11.15
CA TYR A 55 10.65 0.78 -10.90
C TYR A 55 11.23 2.02 -10.24
N ALA A 56 12.10 1.80 -9.26
CA ALA A 56 12.76 2.90 -8.58
C ALA A 56 14.08 3.19 -9.26
N ASN A 57 14.48 4.46 -9.26
CA ASN A 57 15.80 4.82 -9.77
C ASN A 57 16.83 4.68 -8.66
N GLU A 58 18.03 5.15 -8.91
CA GLU A 58 19.12 4.99 -7.94
C GLU A 58 18.88 5.73 -6.67
N LEU A 59 18.06 6.77 -6.73
CA LEU A 59 17.76 7.56 -5.56
C LEU A 59 16.56 7.04 -4.80
N GLY A 60 15.95 5.95 -5.26
CA GLY A 60 14.77 5.43 -4.62
C GLY A 60 13.50 6.15 -5.00
N GLU A 61 13.53 6.86 -6.10
CA GLU A 61 12.36 7.61 -6.57
C GLU A 61 11.68 6.87 -7.70
N PRO A 62 10.38 7.07 -7.88
CA PRO A 62 9.67 6.39 -8.94
C PRO A 62 10.20 6.83 -10.31
N ALA A 63 10.51 5.87 -11.14
CA ALA A 63 11.07 6.16 -12.44
C ALA A 63 10.11 5.74 -13.54
N GLN A 64 9.86 4.45 -13.66
CA GLN A 64 9.05 3.96 -14.75
C GLN A 64 7.88 3.17 -14.20
N LEU A 65 6.69 3.47 -14.68
CA LEU A 65 5.50 2.75 -14.26
C LEU A 65 5.53 1.35 -14.83
N LYS A 66 5.32 0.37 -13.97
CA LYS A 66 5.30 -1.01 -14.38
C LYS A 66 3.87 -1.46 -14.65
N ASN A 67 2.97 -1.20 -13.71
CA ASN A 67 1.57 -1.50 -13.95
C ASN A 67 0.72 -0.77 -12.93
N SER A 68 -0.57 -0.76 -13.18
CA SER A 68 -1.56 -0.18 -12.28
C SER A 68 -2.71 -1.14 -12.16
N ARG A 69 -3.32 -1.16 -10.98
CA ARG A 69 -4.47 -2.02 -10.73
C ARG A 69 -5.47 -1.30 -9.85
N LEU A 70 -6.71 -1.71 -9.99
CA LEU A 70 -7.79 -1.18 -9.17
C LEU A 70 -8.23 -2.28 -8.23
N HIS A 71 -8.34 -1.94 -6.94
CA HIS A 71 -8.69 -2.91 -5.92
C HIS A 71 -9.89 -2.44 -5.13
N SER A 72 -10.63 -3.41 -4.58
CA SER A 72 -11.54 -3.08 -3.51
C SER A 72 -10.74 -2.68 -2.28
N ILE A 73 -11.40 -2.06 -1.31
CA ILE A 73 -10.71 -1.66 -0.09
C ILE A 73 -10.14 -2.89 0.63
N GLU A 74 -10.93 -3.96 0.72
CA GLU A 74 -10.46 -5.15 1.41
C GLU A 74 -9.20 -5.69 0.77
N CYS A 75 -9.23 -5.75 -0.55
CA CYS A 75 -8.09 -6.29 -1.28
C CYS A 75 -6.86 -5.39 -1.11
N ALA A 76 -7.07 -4.09 -1.13
CA ALA A 76 -5.97 -3.15 -0.95
C ALA A 76 -5.39 -3.26 0.44
N CYS A 77 -6.23 -3.41 1.45
CA CYS A 77 -5.75 -3.58 2.81
C CYS A 77 -4.92 -4.84 2.96
N GLU A 78 -5.40 -5.92 2.38
CA GLU A 78 -4.65 -7.16 2.45
C GLU A 78 -3.31 -7.02 1.76
N THR A 79 -3.30 -6.38 0.61
CA THR A 79 -2.07 -6.19 -0.13
C THR A 79 -1.09 -5.32 0.65
N TRP A 80 -1.58 -4.23 1.19
CA TRP A 80 -0.72 -3.35 1.99
C TRP A 80 -0.10 -4.11 3.14
N ASP A 81 -0.94 -4.82 3.90
CA ASP A 81 -0.45 -5.55 5.07
C ASP A 81 0.55 -6.62 4.67
N GLU A 82 0.28 -7.28 3.58
CA GLU A 82 1.16 -8.33 3.11
C GLU A 82 2.53 -7.76 2.72
N LEU A 83 2.53 -6.66 1.99
CA LEU A 83 3.79 -6.06 1.58
C LEU A 83 4.58 -5.56 2.77
N VAL A 84 3.92 -4.92 3.71
CA VAL A 84 4.62 -4.44 4.90
C VAL A 84 5.20 -5.61 5.68
N SER A 85 4.45 -6.71 5.78
CA SER A 85 4.96 -7.86 6.51
C SER A 85 6.13 -8.52 5.78
N GLU A 86 6.24 -8.30 4.47
CA GLU A 86 7.34 -8.84 3.70
C GLU A 86 8.56 -7.93 3.71
N GLY A 87 8.47 -6.81 4.38
CA GLY A 87 9.64 -5.95 4.51
C GLY A 87 9.61 -4.69 3.68
N TRP A 88 8.53 -4.45 2.93
CA TRP A 88 8.42 -3.18 2.23
C TRP A 88 8.30 -2.07 3.25
N GLN A 89 8.93 -0.95 2.97
CA GLN A 89 9.02 0.15 3.91
C GLN A 89 8.09 1.27 3.50
N ILE A 90 7.45 1.86 4.47
CA ILE A 90 6.57 2.99 4.23
C ILE A 90 7.44 4.21 3.99
N VAL A 91 7.17 4.90 2.87
CA VAL A 91 7.91 6.09 2.49
C VAL A 91 6.99 7.29 2.65
N THR A 92 7.44 8.27 3.39
CA THR A 92 6.63 9.44 3.63
C THR A 92 7.32 10.67 3.07
N ASP A 93 6.52 11.56 2.50
CA ASP A 93 6.99 12.88 2.09
C ASP A 93 8.12 12.88 1.10
N LYS A 94 8.31 11.80 0.40
CA LYS A 94 9.45 11.76 -0.53
C LYS A 94 9.10 12.27 -1.91
N PHE A 95 7.91 12.02 -2.35
CA PHE A 95 7.59 12.28 -3.74
C PHE A 95 6.40 13.21 -3.83
N GLN A 96 6.58 14.37 -3.31
CA GLN A 96 5.51 15.36 -3.29
C GLN A 96 5.49 16.25 -4.50
#